data_247e07da16f25f909bb3ccd711f1f0c8
#
_entry.id   247e07da16f25f909bb3ccd711f1f0c8
#
_cell.length_a   1.000
_cell.length_b   1.000
_cell.length_c   1.000
_cell.angle_alpha   90.00
_cell.angle_beta   90.00
_cell.angle_gamma   90.00
#
_symmetry.space_group_name_H-M   'P 1'
#
loop_
_entity.id
_entity.type
_entity.pdbx_description
1 polymer ?
#
loop_
_entity_poly.entity_id
_entity_poly.type
_entity_poly.pdbx_seq_one_letter_code
_entity_poly.pdbx_strand_id
1 'polypeptide(L)'
;MALRGIFKFFSIKPIHPVGADGRMALSDHFRELRARVLRVVVTFLVVFGVSLFFFDQLYDFVYGPYKTARESLPEGATLPTTQGAGGGLMLYLKLCGFTAVIVTCPVWLYQIWAFIVPGLHPSEKRWTRIFAVVAAPLFLVGVLLGWLTLPKGLEVLIGFNPEGITNLIDFNDYLQFFTRTLLVFGLAFEIPVFVVMLNRAGVVKGKTLGQYRPWIVIGIFIFAAIATPSTDPFTMTIMAVPMVILYGISEVLARIHDRRKAERGINAGLSPDEASPL
;
A
#
# COMPACT_ATOMS: atom_id res chain seq x y z
N MET A 1 19.20 -9.25 28.51
CA MET A 1 18.17 -8.23 28.83
C MET A 1 17.74 -7.41 27.62
N ALA A 2 18.61 -7.04 26.68
CA ALA A 2 18.32 -6.22 25.49
C ALA A 2 17.23 -6.82 24.55
N LEU A 3 17.26 -8.11 24.25
CA LEU A 3 16.30 -8.77 23.37
C LEU A 3 14.86 -8.73 23.89
N ARG A 4 14.63 -8.83 25.19
CA ARG A 4 13.29 -8.68 25.79
C ARG A 4 12.74 -7.26 25.67
N GLY A 5 13.59 -6.25 25.66
CA GLY A 5 13.22 -4.84 25.41
C GLY A 5 12.74 -4.61 23.96
N ILE A 6 13.44 -5.20 22.99
CA ILE A 6 13.09 -5.10 21.56
C ILE A 6 11.75 -5.77 21.29
N PHE A 7 11.50 -6.98 21.82
CA PHE A 7 10.20 -7.64 21.70
C PHE A 7 9.05 -6.87 22.36
N LYS A 8 9.33 -6.15 23.46
CA LYS A 8 8.33 -5.29 24.11
C LYS A 8 8.02 -4.04 23.30
N PHE A 9 9.01 -3.51 22.56
CA PHE A 9 8.85 -2.38 21.66
C PHE A 9 7.91 -2.70 20.49
N PHE A 10 7.96 -3.94 19.96
CA PHE A 10 7.07 -4.43 18.88
C PHE A 10 5.80 -5.13 19.39
N SER A 11 5.49 -5.05 20.70
CA SER A 11 4.34 -5.75 21.28
C SER A 11 3.00 -5.22 20.75
N ILE A 12 2.09 -6.17 20.44
CA ILE A 12 0.70 -5.94 20.00
C ILE A 12 -0.18 -5.41 21.13
N LYS A 13 0.21 -5.65 22.39
CA LYS A 13 -0.64 -5.30 23.53
C LYS A 13 -0.83 -3.78 23.56
N PRO A 14 -2.08 -3.30 23.70
CA PRO A 14 -2.32 -1.90 23.96
C PRO A 14 -1.53 -1.46 25.17
N ILE A 15 -0.94 -0.26 25.11
CA ILE A 15 -0.12 0.29 26.21
C ILE A 15 -0.99 0.65 27.40
N HIS A 16 -2.28 0.90 27.14
CA HIS A 16 -3.28 1.22 28.15
C HIS A 16 -4.37 0.14 28.22
N PRO A 17 -4.95 -0.13 29.41
CA PRO A 17 -6.01 -1.10 29.55
C PRO A 17 -7.25 -0.67 28.75
N VAL A 18 -7.75 -1.57 27.91
CA VAL A 18 -9.04 -1.41 27.22
C VAL A 18 -10.12 -1.96 28.15
N GLY A 19 -11.19 -1.22 28.38
CA GLY A 19 -12.34 -1.68 29.17
C GLY A 19 -12.92 -3.00 28.64
N ALA A 20 -13.63 -3.74 29.48
CA ALA A 20 -14.25 -5.02 29.09
C ALA A 20 -15.25 -4.87 27.92
N ASP A 21 -15.80 -3.68 27.75
CA ASP A 21 -16.73 -3.26 26.69
C ASP A 21 -16.01 -2.74 25.42
N GLY A 22 -14.69 -2.82 25.35
CA GLY A 22 -13.90 -2.37 24.19
C GLY A 22 -13.76 -0.85 24.09
N ARG A 23 -14.31 -0.08 25.05
CA ARG A 23 -14.24 1.38 25.05
C ARG A 23 -12.94 1.86 25.67
N MET A 24 -12.35 2.87 25.07
CA MET A 24 -11.12 3.52 25.50
C MET A 24 -11.39 5.03 25.65
N ALA A 25 -10.81 5.68 26.67
CA ALA A 25 -10.88 7.12 26.76
C ALA A 25 -10.14 7.76 25.58
N LEU A 26 -10.65 8.88 25.05
CA LEU A 26 -10.03 9.58 23.93
C LEU A 26 -8.56 9.93 24.21
N SER A 27 -8.24 10.32 25.44
CA SER A 27 -6.87 10.61 25.88
C SER A 27 -5.93 9.41 25.74
N ASP A 28 -6.42 8.20 26.07
CA ASP A 28 -5.64 6.97 25.98
C ASP A 28 -5.47 6.52 24.53
N HIS A 29 -6.49 6.77 23.70
CA HIS A 29 -6.41 6.54 22.25
C HIS A 29 -5.33 7.41 21.58
N PHE A 30 -5.25 8.70 21.93
CA PHE A 30 -4.17 9.59 21.44
C PHE A 30 -2.79 9.20 21.96
N ARG A 31 -2.68 8.73 23.20
CA ARG A 31 -1.40 8.21 23.75
C ARG A 31 -0.95 6.97 23.00
N GLU A 32 -1.88 6.06 22.68
CA GLU A 32 -1.62 4.88 21.87
C GLU A 32 -1.12 5.27 20.48
N LEU A 33 -1.80 6.21 19.78
CA LEU A 33 -1.41 6.73 18.49
C LEU A 33 0.03 7.29 18.52
N ARG A 34 0.31 8.16 19.49
CA ARG A 34 1.65 8.74 19.66
C ARG A 34 2.74 7.67 19.82
N ALA A 35 2.49 6.66 20.65
CA ALA A 35 3.45 5.60 20.89
C ALA A 35 3.68 4.74 19.62
N ARG A 36 2.64 4.50 18.81
CA ARG A 36 2.73 3.75 17.55
C ARG A 36 3.48 4.55 16.49
N VAL A 37 3.14 5.83 16.33
CA VAL A 37 3.86 6.75 15.42
C VAL A 37 5.34 6.82 15.78
N LEU A 38 5.68 6.94 17.07
CA LEU A 38 7.07 6.97 17.50
C LEU A 38 7.84 5.69 17.12
N ARG A 39 7.21 4.51 17.23
CA ARG A 39 7.82 3.24 16.80
C ARG A 39 8.09 3.22 15.30
N VAL A 40 7.14 3.68 14.49
CA VAL A 40 7.30 3.79 13.04
C VAL A 40 8.44 4.73 12.71
N VAL A 41 8.46 5.92 13.31
CA VAL A 41 9.52 6.93 13.07
C VAL A 41 10.89 6.41 13.46
N VAL A 42 11.04 5.79 14.64
CA VAL A 42 12.32 5.23 15.07
C VAL A 42 12.79 4.12 14.13
N THR A 43 11.90 3.20 13.74
CA THR A 43 12.24 2.14 12.78
C THR A 43 12.63 2.72 11.42
N PHE A 44 11.88 3.71 10.95
CA PHE A 44 12.20 4.43 9.72
C PHE A 44 13.58 5.08 9.77
N LEU A 45 13.90 5.82 10.83
CA LEU A 45 15.20 6.49 10.98
C LEU A 45 16.37 5.51 11.02
N VAL A 46 16.19 4.35 11.67
CA VAL A 46 17.22 3.29 11.70
C VAL A 46 17.45 2.75 10.29
N VAL A 47 16.37 2.39 9.57
CA VAL A 47 16.48 1.84 8.21
C VAL A 47 16.98 2.90 7.24
N PHE A 48 16.57 4.17 7.39
CA PHE A 48 17.09 5.29 6.62
C PHE A 48 18.61 5.43 6.79
N GLY A 49 19.09 5.41 8.04
CA GLY A 49 20.52 5.47 8.32
C GLY A 49 21.32 4.30 7.71
N VAL A 50 20.75 3.09 7.76
CA VAL A 50 21.33 1.91 7.09
C VAL A 50 21.31 2.07 5.57
N SER A 51 20.24 2.59 4.99
CA SER A 51 20.10 2.77 3.53
C SER A 51 21.18 3.71 2.96
N LEU A 52 21.69 4.66 3.76
CA LEU A 52 22.76 5.57 3.34
C LEU A 52 24.05 4.82 2.93
N PHE A 53 24.33 3.67 3.52
CA PHE A 53 25.50 2.85 3.19
C PHE A 53 25.32 2.00 1.92
N PHE A 54 24.09 1.83 1.45
CA PHE A 54 23.74 1.00 0.29
C PHE A 54 23.28 1.85 -0.91
N PHE A 55 23.65 3.11 -0.96
CA PHE A 55 23.15 4.06 -1.96
C PHE A 55 23.38 3.58 -3.40
N ASP A 56 24.57 3.09 -3.72
CA ASP A 56 24.93 2.68 -5.09
C ASP A 56 24.03 1.53 -5.59
N GLN A 57 23.80 0.52 -4.74
CA GLN A 57 22.92 -0.61 -5.06
C GLN A 57 21.46 -0.17 -5.22
N LEU A 58 21.01 0.77 -4.38
CA LEU A 58 19.67 1.33 -4.46
C LEU A 58 19.48 2.19 -5.71
N TYR A 59 20.52 2.94 -6.08
CA TYR A 59 20.53 3.75 -7.28
C TYR A 59 20.39 2.85 -8.53
N ASP A 60 21.19 1.79 -8.63
CA ASP A 60 21.13 0.83 -9.74
C ASP A 60 19.75 0.17 -9.85
N PHE A 61 19.14 -0.18 -8.73
CA PHE A 61 17.79 -0.75 -8.70
C PHE A 61 16.73 0.22 -9.22
N VAL A 62 16.82 1.50 -8.82
CA VAL A 62 15.88 2.55 -9.24
C VAL A 62 16.14 2.97 -10.69
N TYR A 63 17.40 2.98 -11.12
CA TYR A 63 17.77 3.32 -12.49
C TYR A 63 17.38 2.23 -13.50
N GLY A 64 17.23 0.97 -13.05
CA GLY A 64 16.92 -0.18 -13.89
C GLY A 64 15.71 0.04 -14.83
N PRO A 65 14.52 0.39 -14.34
CA PRO A 65 13.35 0.65 -15.18
C PRO A 65 13.56 1.75 -16.22
N TYR A 66 14.24 2.83 -15.86
CA TYR A 66 14.59 3.90 -16.81
C TYR A 66 15.56 3.40 -17.91
N LYS A 67 16.58 2.64 -17.51
CA LYS A 67 17.54 2.03 -18.44
C LYS A 67 16.84 1.13 -19.45
N THR A 68 15.96 0.24 -18.97
CA THR A 68 15.16 -0.65 -19.83
C THR A 68 14.27 0.12 -20.79
N ALA A 69 13.60 1.18 -20.34
CA ALA A 69 12.79 2.03 -21.20
C ALA A 69 13.65 2.75 -22.26
N ARG A 70 14.83 3.24 -21.89
CA ARG A 70 15.76 3.90 -22.80
C ARG A 70 16.28 2.96 -23.89
N GLU A 71 16.56 1.70 -23.55
CA GLU A 71 17.05 0.69 -24.50
C GLU A 71 16.00 0.32 -25.58
N SER A 72 14.69 0.51 -25.28
CA SER A 72 13.59 0.29 -26.24
C SER A 72 13.29 1.49 -27.14
N LEU A 73 13.91 2.64 -26.87
CA LEU A 73 13.74 3.89 -27.63
C LEU A 73 14.89 4.15 -28.60
N PRO A 74 14.70 5.00 -29.64
CA PRO A 74 15.78 5.43 -30.52
C PRO A 74 16.96 6.04 -29.75
N GLU A 75 18.18 5.87 -30.26
CA GLU A 75 19.37 6.47 -29.67
C GLU A 75 19.23 7.99 -29.52
N GLY A 76 19.54 8.52 -28.35
CA GLY A 76 19.45 9.95 -28.06
C GLY A 76 18.03 10.44 -27.73
N ALA A 77 17.00 9.60 -27.74
CA ALA A 77 15.62 10.00 -27.41
C ALA A 77 15.49 10.57 -25.98
N THR A 78 16.33 10.11 -25.06
CA THR A 78 16.32 10.61 -23.66
C THR A 78 17.68 10.57 -23.01
N LEU A 79 17.98 11.58 -22.17
CA LEU A 79 19.19 11.66 -21.37
C LEU A 79 18.82 12.04 -19.92
N PRO A 80 19.38 11.32 -18.91
CA PRO A 80 19.19 11.69 -17.52
C PRO A 80 20.06 12.90 -17.19
N THR A 81 19.50 13.85 -16.48
CA THR A 81 20.20 15.07 -16.02
C THR A 81 19.96 15.27 -14.53
N THR A 82 20.77 16.11 -13.91
CA THR A 82 20.58 16.57 -12.52
C THR A 82 20.66 18.08 -12.52
N GLN A 83 19.69 18.75 -11.92
CA GLN A 83 19.61 20.21 -11.88
C GLN A 83 20.08 20.75 -10.53
N GLY A 84 20.81 21.87 -10.60
CA GLY A 84 21.26 22.60 -9.43
C GLY A 84 22.37 21.91 -8.62
N ALA A 85 23.13 22.69 -7.85
CA ALA A 85 24.26 22.20 -7.07
C ALA A 85 23.87 21.20 -5.95
N GLY A 86 22.62 21.26 -5.46
CA GLY A 86 22.09 20.35 -4.43
C GLY A 86 21.35 19.12 -4.98
N GLY A 87 21.24 18.99 -6.30
CA GLY A 87 20.44 17.93 -6.93
C GLY A 87 20.88 16.52 -6.55
N GLY A 88 22.19 16.27 -6.51
CA GLY A 88 22.74 14.97 -6.09
C GLY A 88 22.47 14.64 -4.62
N LEU A 89 22.59 15.60 -3.70
CA LEU A 89 22.28 15.40 -2.28
C LEU A 89 20.78 15.11 -2.09
N MET A 90 19.93 15.86 -2.81
CA MET A 90 18.47 15.66 -2.73
C MET A 90 18.07 14.26 -3.27
N LEU A 91 18.70 13.83 -4.35
CA LEU A 91 18.54 12.47 -4.89
C LEU A 91 18.93 11.42 -3.85
N TYR A 92 20.09 11.58 -3.21
CA TYR A 92 20.60 10.68 -2.19
C TYR A 92 19.63 10.52 -1.03
N LEU A 93 19.15 11.63 -0.47
CA LEU A 93 18.21 11.62 0.67
C LEU A 93 16.83 11.07 0.30
N LYS A 94 16.29 11.44 -0.87
CA LYS A 94 15.01 10.96 -1.35
C LYS A 94 15.03 9.44 -1.59
N LEU A 95 16.07 8.92 -2.22
CA LEU A 95 16.21 7.51 -2.52
C LEU A 95 16.31 6.67 -1.25
N CYS A 96 17.18 7.07 -0.31
CA CYS A 96 17.30 6.38 0.98
C CYS A 96 16.01 6.48 1.81
N GLY A 97 15.33 7.64 1.78
CA GLY A 97 14.04 7.83 2.44
C GLY A 97 12.95 6.93 1.86
N PHE A 98 12.85 6.86 0.54
CA PHE A 98 11.91 5.96 -0.13
C PHE A 98 12.17 4.50 0.22
N THR A 99 13.42 4.07 0.15
CA THR A 99 13.82 2.70 0.53
C THR A 99 13.42 2.40 1.97
N ALA A 100 13.66 3.35 2.89
CA ALA A 100 13.26 3.18 4.28
C ALA A 100 11.73 3.01 4.44
N VAL A 101 10.91 3.73 3.69
CA VAL A 101 9.44 3.56 3.69
C VAL A 101 9.06 2.16 3.24
N ILE A 102 9.64 1.65 2.15
CA ILE A 102 9.32 0.32 1.61
C ILE A 102 9.80 -0.78 2.56
N VAL A 103 11.05 -0.74 3.03
CA VAL A 103 11.61 -1.77 3.92
C VAL A 103 10.89 -1.81 5.26
N THR A 104 10.43 -0.67 5.77
CA THR A 104 9.67 -0.61 7.02
C THR A 104 8.17 -0.90 6.85
N CYS A 105 7.69 -1.25 5.64
CA CYS A 105 6.27 -1.48 5.41
C CYS A 105 5.64 -2.53 6.34
N PRO A 106 6.28 -3.63 6.73
CA PRO A 106 5.69 -4.56 7.70
C PRO A 106 5.42 -3.91 9.05
N VAL A 107 6.28 -2.98 9.45
CA VAL A 107 6.16 -2.29 10.74
C VAL A 107 5.04 -1.26 10.71
N TRP A 108 5.04 -0.32 9.74
CA TRP A 108 4.02 0.73 9.73
C TRP A 108 2.65 0.21 9.32
N LEU A 109 2.53 -0.73 8.40
CA LEU A 109 1.26 -1.41 8.11
C LEU A 109 0.72 -2.10 9.37
N TYR A 110 1.58 -2.85 10.06
CA TYR A 110 1.21 -3.49 11.31
C TYR A 110 0.73 -2.48 12.37
N GLN A 111 1.42 -1.35 12.55
CA GLN A 111 1.03 -0.33 13.53
C GLN A 111 -0.30 0.35 13.17
N ILE A 112 -0.56 0.58 11.88
CA ILE A 112 -1.85 1.10 11.39
C ILE A 112 -2.97 0.10 11.72
N TRP A 113 -2.80 -1.16 11.35
CA TRP A 113 -3.79 -2.19 11.63
C TRP A 113 -4.01 -2.40 13.13
N ALA A 114 -2.96 -2.43 13.91
CA ALA A 114 -3.04 -2.57 15.36
C ALA A 114 -3.68 -1.35 16.06
N PHE A 115 -3.70 -0.18 15.42
CA PHE A 115 -4.41 1.00 15.90
C PHE A 115 -5.93 0.92 15.61
N ILE A 116 -6.31 0.39 14.45
CA ILE A 116 -7.72 0.24 14.05
C ILE A 116 -8.43 -0.84 14.87
N VAL A 117 -7.71 -1.89 15.30
CA VAL A 117 -8.24 -3.08 15.99
C VAL A 117 -8.88 -2.87 17.36
N PRO A 118 -8.43 -1.97 18.25
CA PRO A 118 -9.07 -1.81 19.56
C PRO A 118 -10.57 -1.51 19.47
N GLY A 119 -11.04 -0.95 18.35
CA GLY A 119 -12.46 -0.72 18.07
C GLY A 119 -13.26 -1.98 17.66
N LEU A 120 -12.61 -3.15 17.53
CA LEU A 120 -13.22 -4.39 17.07
C LEU A 120 -13.44 -5.38 18.23
N HIS A 121 -14.47 -6.23 18.11
CA HIS A 121 -14.80 -7.23 19.13
C HIS A 121 -13.64 -8.24 19.40
N PRO A 122 -13.55 -8.83 20.61
CA PRO A 122 -12.47 -9.76 20.99
C PRO A 122 -12.29 -10.97 20.04
N SER A 123 -13.38 -11.45 19.43
CA SER A 123 -13.37 -12.53 18.44
C SER A 123 -12.65 -12.15 17.13
N GLU A 124 -12.53 -10.86 16.85
CA GLU A 124 -11.96 -10.32 15.62
C GLU A 124 -10.45 -10.07 15.72
N LYS A 125 -9.89 -10.06 16.94
CA LYS A 125 -8.44 -9.86 17.19
C LYS A 125 -7.55 -10.92 16.51
N ARG A 126 -8.05 -12.15 16.30
CA ARG A 126 -7.33 -13.20 15.57
C ARG A 126 -7.18 -12.84 14.09
N TRP A 127 -8.25 -12.34 13.50
CA TRP A 127 -8.28 -11.95 12.09
C TRP A 127 -7.38 -10.76 11.79
N THR A 128 -7.30 -9.81 12.71
CA THR A 128 -6.40 -8.65 12.57
C THR A 128 -4.93 -9.04 12.49
N ARG A 129 -4.50 -10.02 13.29
CA ARG A 129 -3.13 -10.54 13.16
C ARG A 129 -2.89 -11.20 11.80
N ILE A 130 -3.87 -11.94 11.29
CA ILE A 130 -3.78 -12.55 9.96
C ILE A 130 -3.68 -11.46 8.89
N PHE A 131 -4.51 -10.42 8.97
CA PHE A 131 -4.47 -9.30 8.03
C PHE A 131 -3.15 -8.54 8.07
N ALA A 132 -2.62 -8.26 9.26
CA ALA A 132 -1.33 -7.58 9.40
C ALA A 132 -0.17 -8.40 8.79
N VAL A 133 -0.23 -9.73 8.86
CA VAL A 133 0.76 -10.63 8.25
C VAL A 133 0.58 -10.71 6.73
N VAL A 134 -0.65 -10.62 6.22
CA VAL A 134 -0.95 -10.67 4.78
C VAL A 134 -0.70 -9.33 4.11
N ALA A 135 -0.95 -8.22 4.80
CA ALA A 135 -0.82 -6.87 4.25
C ALA A 135 0.62 -6.59 3.74
N ALA A 136 1.65 -6.84 4.54
CA ALA A 136 3.01 -6.51 4.14
C ALA A 136 3.48 -7.25 2.86
N PRO A 137 3.28 -8.58 2.71
CA PRO A 137 3.56 -9.25 1.44
C PRO A 137 2.73 -8.70 0.28
N LEU A 138 1.45 -8.38 0.49
CA LEU A 138 0.59 -7.87 -0.55
C LEU A 138 1.01 -6.48 -1.03
N PHE A 139 1.39 -5.61 -0.10
CA PHE A 139 2.00 -4.32 -0.40
C PHE A 139 3.27 -4.48 -1.25
N LEU A 140 4.18 -5.40 -0.87
CA LEU A 140 5.42 -5.65 -1.60
C LEU A 140 5.15 -6.22 -3.00
N VAL A 141 4.13 -7.07 -3.16
CA VAL A 141 3.69 -7.53 -4.50
C VAL A 141 3.19 -6.35 -5.33
N GLY A 142 2.44 -5.42 -4.75
CA GLY A 142 2.03 -4.19 -5.41
C GLY A 142 3.23 -3.34 -5.85
N VAL A 143 4.19 -3.11 -4.96
CA VAL A 143 5.44 -2.39 -5.27
C VAL A 143 6.20 -3.09 -6.41
N LEU A 144 6.33 -4.41 -6.38
CA LEU A 144 6.99 -5.18 -7.42
C LEU A 144 6.28 -5.03 -8.78
N LEU A 145 4.96 -5.11 -8.81
CA LEU A 145 4.18 -4.88 -10.04
C LEU A 145 4.33 -3.45 -10.55
N GLY A 146 4.32 -2.47 -9.67
CA GLY A 146 4.62 -1.09 -10.02
C GLY A 146 6.00 -0.96 -10.67
N TRP A 147 7.02 -1.59 -10.11
CA TRP A 147 8.38 -1.60 -10.66
C TRP A 147 8.45 -2.26 -12.05
N LEU A 148 7.76 -3.40 -12.24
CA LEU A 148 7.71 -4.11 -13.52
C LEU A 148 6.96 -3.34 -14.62
N THR A 149 5.99 -2.51 -14.28
CA THR A 149 5.20 -1.72 -15.24
C THR A 149 5.86 -0.39 -15.63
N LEU A 150 6.79 0.11 -14.81
CA LEU A 150 7.46 1.39 -15.01
C LEU A 150 8.18 1.52 -16.37
N PRO A 151 8.96 0.52 -16.85
CA PRO A 151 9.66 0.66 -18.13
C PRO A 151 8.70 0.93 -19.28
N LYS A 152 7.56 0.22 -19.31
CA LYS A 152 6.55 0.40 -20.35
C LYS A 152 5.84 1.75 -20.26
N GLY A 153 5.55 2.21 -19.05
CA GLY A 153 5.00 3.55 -18.84
C GLY A 153 5.93 4.65 -19.33
N LEU A 154 7.23 4.56 -19.01
CA LEU A 154 8.25 5.51 -19.45
C LEU A 154 8.45 5.48 -20.97
N GLU A 155 8.53 4.28 -21.57
CA GLU A 155 8.65 4.09 -23.02
C GLU A 155 7.53 4.84 -23.76
N VAL A 156 6.29 4.67 -23.31
CA VAL A 156 5.15 5.35 -23.93
C VAL A 156 5.21 6.86 -23.73
N LEU A 157 5.51 7.33 -22.50
CA LEU A 157 5.58 8.77 -22.21
C LEU A 157 6.67 9.47 -23.01
N ILE A 158 7.85 8.88 -23.10
CA ILE A 158 8.98 9.44 -23.87
C ILE A 158 8.71 9.32 -25.38
N GLY A 159 8.05 8.24 -25.81
CA GLY A 159 7.70 7.97 -27.20
C GLY A 159 6.68 8.94 -27.81
N PHE A 160 6.00 9.75 -27.01
CA PHE A 160 5.14 10.84 -27.53
C PHE A 160 5.94 12.05 -28.06
N ASN A 161 7.25 12.11 -27.77
CA ASN A 161 8.06 13.19 -28.29
C ASN A 161 8.25 13.06 -29.82
N PRO A 162 8.15 14.16 -30.58
CA PRO A 162 8.45 14.17 -32.00
C PRO A 162 9.90 13.71 -32.29
N GLU A 163 10.11 13.11 -33.46
CA GLU A 163 11.46 12.73 -33.93
C GLU A 163 12.41 13.95 -33.94
N GLY A 164 13.64 13.73 -33.47
CA GLY A 164 14.67 14.78 -33.41
C GLY A 164 14.64 15.64 -32.14
N ILE A 165 13.69 15.41 -31.21
CA ILE A 165 13.68 16.08 -29.92
C ILE A 165 14.18 15.12 -28.83
N THR A 166 15.28 15.48 -28.17
CA THR A 166 15.82 14.73 -27.02
C THR A 166 15.10 15.18 -25.73
N ASN A 167 14.54 14.24 -25.02
CA ASN A 167 13.94 14.49 -23.71
C ASN A 167 15.03 14.51 -22.62
N LEU A 168 15.22 15.65 -21.98
CA LEU A 168 16.14 15.80 -20.84
C LEU A 168 15.35 15.58 -19.56
N ILE A 169 15.48 14.39 -18.96
CA ILE A 169 14.75 14.05 -17.74
C ILE A 169 15.60 14.37 -16.53
N ASP A 170 15.14 15.29 -15.67
CA ASP A 170 15.73 15.45 -14.35
C ASP A 170 15.53 14.19 -13.52
N PHE A 171 16.63 13.65 -12.99
CA PHE A 171 16.58 12.39 -12.26
C PHE A 171 15.81 12.50 -10.94
N ASN A 172 15.71 13.69 -10.34
CA ASN A 172 14.85 13.92 -9.20
C ASN A 172 13.35 13.84 -9.54
N ASP A 173 12.97 14.30 -10.73
CA ASP A 173 11.59 14.20 -11.24
C ASP A 173 11.26 12.74 -11.56
N TYR A 174 12.18 12.03 -12.20
CA TYR A 174 12.06 10.59 -12.41
C TYR A 174 11.92 9.84 -11.08
N LEU A 175 12.74 10.12 -10.07
CA LEU A 175 12.65 9.49 -8.76
C LEU A 175 11.31 9.80 -8.08
N GLN A 176 10.79 11.00 -8.25
CA GLN A 176 9.46 11.35 -7.74
C GLN A 176 8.35 10.55 -8.42
N PHE A 177 8.41 10.43 -9.76
CA PHE A 177 7.50 9.60 -10.53
C PHE A 177 7.58 8.13 -10.11
N PHE A 178 8.79 7.58 -10.04
CA PHE A 178 9.09 6.23 -9.58
C PHE A 178 8.49 5.98 -8.18
N THR A 179 8.81 6.82 -7.20
CA THR A 179 8.37 6.68 -5.81
C THR A 179 6.85 6.71 -5.70
N ARG A 180 6.20 7.68 -6.35
CA ARG A 180 4.73 7.79 -6.34
C ARG A 180 4.08 6.55 -6.95
N THR A 181 4.55 6.13 -8.12
CA THR A 181 4.02 4.94 -8.79
C THR A 181 4.11 3.71 -7.90
N LEU A 182 5.27 3.41 -7.34
CA LEU A 182 5.45 2.22 -6.50
C LEU A 182 4.59 2.28 -5.21
N LEU A 183 4.53 3.44 -4.56
CA LEU A 183 3.70 3.60 -3.36
C LEU A 183 2.21 3.46 -3.67
N VAL A 184 1.74 4.02 -4.77
CA VAL A 184 0.33 3.89 -5.16
C VAL A 184 -0.02 2.44 -5.48
N PHE A 185 0.83 1.73 -6.23
CA PHE A 185 0.64 0.30 -6.47
C PHE A 185 0.65 -0.50 -5.16
N GLY A 186 1.64 -0.26 -4.28
CA GLY A 186 1.69 -0.92 -2.98
C GLY A 186 0.43 -0.70 -2.15
N LEU A 187 -0.04 0.54 -2.03
CA LEU A 187 -1.26 0.89 -1.29
C LEU A 187 -2.52 0.35 -1.98
N ALA A 188 -2.57 0.32 -3.32
CA ALA A 188 -3.69 -0.24 -4.06
C ALA A 188 -3.90 -1.73 -3.75
N PHE A 189 -2.81 -2.47 -3.55
CA PHE A 189 -2.86 -3.88 -3.19
C PHE A 189 -3.38 -4.13 -1.77
N GLU A 190 -3.42 -3.11 -0.91
CA GLU A 190 -4.08 -3.18 0.40
C GLU A 190 -5.62 -3.10 0.31
N ILE A 191 -6.19 -2.65 -0.81
CA ILE A 191 -7.65 -2.51 -0.98
C ILE A 191 -8.40 -3.82 -0.64
N PRO A 192 -8.02 -5.01 -1.14
CA PRO A 192 -8.69 -6.25 -0.81
C PRO A 192 -8.69 -6.57 0.69
N VAL A 193 -7.55 -6.34 1.34
CA VAL A 193 -7.39 -6.58 2.79
C VAL A 193 -8.31 -5.64 3.56
N PHE A 194 -8.31 -4.36 3.20
CA PHE A 194 -9.12 -3.33 3.86
C PHE A 194 -10.62 -3.61 3.70
N VAL A 195 -11.08 -3.89 2.48
CA VAL A 195 -12.48 -4.18 2.19
C VAL A 195 -12.97 -5.44 2.92
N VAL A 196 -12.18 -6.53 2.88
CA VAL A 196 -12.54 -7.79 3.56
C VAL A 196 -12.60 -7.58 5.07
N MET A 197 -11.73 -6.75 5.64
CA MET A 197 -11.76 -6.45 7.07
C MET A 197 -13.00 -5.64 7.45
N LEU A 198 -13.34 -4.59 6.70
CA LEU A 198 -14.56 -3.79 6.92
C LEU A 198 -15.83 -4.64 6.76
N ASN A 199 -15.83 -5.57 5.80
CA ASN A 199 -16.94 -6.51 5.62
C ASN A 199 -17.07 -7.46 6.83
N ARG A 200 -15.96 -8.01 7.34
CA ARG A 200 -15.98 -8.87 8.53
C ARG A 200 -16.40 -8.14 9.79
N ALA A 201 -16.00 -6.87 9.93
CA ALA A 201 -16.45 -5.98 10.99
C ALA A 201 -17.94 -5.60 10.88
N GLY A 202 -18.62 -6.02 9.80
CA GLY A 202 -20.04 -5.70 9.57
C GLY A 202 -20.31 -4.27 9.12
N VAL A 203 -19.25 -3.47 8.88
CA VAL A 203 -19.35 -2.07 8.45
C VAL A 203 -19.85 -1.97 7.00
N VAL A 204 -19.36 -2.88 6.13
CA VAL A 204 -19.68 -2.88 4.69
C VAL A 204 -20.17 -4.25 4.26
N LYS A 205 -21.31 -4.30 3.56
CA LYS A 205 -21.84 -5.54 2.97
C LYS A 205 -21.38 -5.66 1.51
N GLY A 206 -21.12 -6.90 1.04
CA GLY A 206 -20.74 -7.16 -0.34
C GLY A 206 -21.80 -6.70 -1.36
N LYS A 207 -23.11 -6.74 -1.00
CA LYS A 207 -24.18 -6.19 -1.82
C LYS A 207 -24.04 -4.66 -2.00
N THR A 208 -23.70 -3.96 -0.93
CA THR A 208 -23.48 -2.50 -0.94
C THR A 208 -22.31 -2.13 -1.85
N LEU A 209 -21.19 -2.86 -1.78
CA LEU A 209 -20.06 -2.65 -2.68
C LEU A 209 -20.49 -2.74 -4.16
N GLY A 210 -21.23 -3.78 -4.53
CA GLY A 210 -21.73 -3.92 -5.90
C GLY A 210 -22.67 -2.81 -6.34
N GLN A 211 -23.50 -2.29 -5.43
CA GLN A 211 -24.43 -1.19 -5.71
C GLN A 211 -23.69 0.13 -6.00
N TYR A 212 -22.60 0.41 -5.29
CA TYR A 212 -21.79 1.62 -5.45
C TYR A 212 -20.61 1.45 -6.40
N ARG A 213 -20.50 0.30 -7.09
CA ARG A 213 -19.39 0.00 -8.02
C ARG A 213 -19.09 1.13 -9.02
N PRO A 214 -20.05 1.75 -9.72
CA PRO A 214 -19.75 2.83 -10.67
C PRO A 214 -19.05 4.00 -9.99
N TRP A 215 -19.54 4.42 -8.82
CA TRP A 215 -18.98 5.53 -8.07
C TRP A 215 -17.58 5.24 -7.54
N ILE A 216 -17.33 4.01 -7.10
CA ILE A 216 -16.01 3.60 -6.62
C ILE A 216 -15.02 3.55 -7.78
N VAL A 217 -15.43 3.04 -8.94
CA VAL A 217 -14.59 3.03 -10.14
C VAL A 217 -14.23 4.46 -10.55
N ILE A 218 -15.20 5.37 -10.58
CA ILE A 218 -14.93 6.80 -10.84
C ILE A 218 -13.95 7.37 -9.80
N GLY A 219 -14.14 7.06 -8.52
CA GLY A 219 -13.24 7.46 -7.45
C GLY A 219 -11.82 6.93 -7.62
N ILE A 220 -11.65 5.69 -8.10
CA ILE A 220 -10.34 5.10 -8.43
C ILE A 220 -9.66 5.88 -9.55
N PHE A 221 -10.37 6.23 -10.62
CA PHE A 221 -9.81 7.03 -11.72
C PHE A 221 -9.44 8.44 -11.27
N ILE A 222 -10.27 9.08 -10.44
CA ILE A 222 -9.94 10.39 -9.85
C ILE A 222 -8.69 10.28 -8.97
N PHE A 223 -8.62 9.26 -8.11
CA PHE A 223 -7.45 9.01 -7.28
C PHE A 223 -6.21 8.77 -8.12
N ALA A 224 -6.28 7.93 -9.16
CA ALA A 224 -5.18 7.67 -10.07
C ALA A 224 -4.72 8.96 -10.76
N ALA A 225 -5.63 9.81 -11.22
CA ALA A 225 -5.31 11.09 -11.83
C ALA A 225 -4.55 12.06 -10.88
N ILE A 226 -4.90 12.06 -9.59
CA ILE A 226 -4.21 12.88 -8.58
C ILE A 226 -2.85 12.27 -8.19
N ALA A 227 -2.79 10.94 -8.12
CA ALA A 227 -1.61 10.21 -7.69
C ALA A 227 -0.52 10.16 -8.76
N THR A 228 -0.89 10.17 -10.06
CA THR A 228 0.08 10.23 -11.16
C THR A 228 0.73 11.62 -11.21
N PRO A 229 2.05 11.71 -11.26
CA PRO A 229 2.75 13.00 -11.41
C PRO A 229 2.63 13.58 -12.83
N SER A 230 2.43 12.72 -13.82
CA SER A 230 2.10 13.09 -15.20
C SER A 230 0.59 13.14 -15.36
N THR A 231 0.07 14.27 -15.85
CA THR A 231 -1.38 14.46 -16.08
C THR A 231 -1.87 13.78 -17.38
N ASP A 232 -1.21 12.70 -17.80
CA ASP A 232 -1.56 11.98 -19.01
C ASP A 232 -2.57 10.84 -18.76
N PRO A 233 -3.55 10.63 -19.65
CA PRO A 233 -4.57 9.60 -19.49
C PRO A 233 -4.03 8.17 -19.52
N PHE A 234 -2.86 7.97 -20.15
CA PHE A 234 -2.27 6.64 -20.33
C PHE A 234 -1.72 6.12 -18.99
N THR A 235 -0.86 6.90 -18.32
CA THR A 235 -0.31 6.53 -17.00
C THR A 235 -1.42 6.39 -15.97
N MET A 236 -2.41 7.31 -15.99
CA MET A 236 -3.60 7.21 -15.15
C MET A 236 -4.31 5.85 -15.36
N THR A 237 -4.49 5.42 -16.61
CA THR A 237 -5.18 4.16 -16.92
C THR A 237 -4.36 2.95 -16.46
N ILE A 238 -3.05 2.95 -16.69
CA ILE A 238 -2.15 1.88 -16.22
C ILE A 238 -2.25 1.71 -14.70
N MET A 239 -2.39 2.79 -13.94
CA MET A 239 -2.56 2.73 -12.49
C MET A 239 -3.98 2.34 -12.07
N ALA A 240 -5.01 2.88 -12.75
CA ALA A 240 -6.40 2.65 -12.38
C ALA A 240 -6.88 1.21 -12.64
N VAL A 241 -6.45 0.58 -13.75
CA VAL A 241 -6.92 -0.76 -14.14
C VAL A 241 -6.61 -1.83 -13.08
N PRO A 242 -5.38 -1.99 -12.57
CA PRO A 242 -5.11 -2.93 -11.47
C PRO A 242 -5.94 -2.63 -10.23
N MET A 243 -6.14 -1.35 -9.88
CA MET A 243 -6.97 -0.96 -8.72
C MET A 243 -8.43 -1.38 -8.88
N VAL A 244 -9.00 -1.22 -10.08
CA VAL A 244 -10.37 -1.67 -10.40
C VAL A 244 -10.48 -3.19 -10.30
N ILE A 245 -9.49 -3.92 -10.80
CA ILE A 245 -9.43 -5.39 -10.68
C ILE A 245 -9.37 -5.81 -9.21
N LEU A 246 -8.49 -5.21 -8.41
CA LEU A 246 -8.35 -5.49 -6.99
C LEU A 246 -9.63 -5.17 -6.21
N TYR A 247 -10.30 -4.07 -6.57
CA TYR A 247 -11.61 -3.75 -6.02
C TYR A 247 -12.66 -4.83 -6.37
N GLY A 248 -12.69 -5.28 -7.63
CA GLY A 248 -13.58 -6.38 -8.06
C GLY A 248 -13.35 -7.68 -7.28
N ILE A 249 -12.07 -8.05 -7.07
CA ILE A 249 -11.70 -9.19 -6.23
C ILE A 249 -12.22 -9.00 -4.80
N SER A 250 -12.07 -7.80 -4.24
CA SER A 250 -12.53 -7.47 -2.88
C SER A 250 -14.05 -7.60 -2.74
N GLU A 251 -14.80 -7.13 -3.74
CA GLU A 251 -16.26 -7.26 -3.78
C GLU A 251 -16.69 -8.74 -3.81
N VAL A 252 -16.03 -9.55 -4.64
CA VAL A 252 -16.33 -11.01 -4.72
C VAL A 252 -16.04 -11.68 -3.38
N LEU A 253 -14.91 -11.39 -2.75
CA LEU A 253 -14.55 -11.94 -1.43
C LEU A 253 -15.57 -11.54 -0.35
N ALA A 254 -16.00 -10.28 -0.34
CA ALA A 254 -17.01 -9.78 0.60
C ALA A 254 -18.38 -10.47 0.39
N ARG A 255 -18.81 -10.66 -0.86
CA ARG A 255 -20.05 -11.38 -1.18
C ARG A 255 -20.02 -12.85 -0.76
N ILE A 256 -18.88 -13.54 -1.00
CA ILE A 256 -18.69 -14.93 -0.56
C ILE A 256 -18.75 -15.02 0.97
N HIS A 257 -18.12 -14.07 1.67
CA HIS A 257 -18.16 -14.05 3.13
C HIS A 257 -19.59 -13.82 3.66
N ASP A 258 -20.33 -12.86 3.09
CA ASP A 258 -21.70 -12.54 3.51
C ASP A 258 -22.64 -13.75 3.27
N ARG A 259 -22.47 -14.43 2.12
CA ARG A 259 -23.24 -15.63 1.80
C ARG A 259 -22.98 -16.76 2.81
N ARG A 260 -21.72 -17.08 3.07
CA ARG A 260 -21.33 -18.08 4.08
C ARG A 260 -21.82 -17.74 5.49
N LYS A 261 -21.88 -16.45 5.85
CA LYS A 261 -22.41 -16.00 7.12
C LYS A 261 -23.91 -16.20 7.21
N ALA A 262 -24.66 -15.93 6.13
CA ALA A 262 -26.09 -16.17 6.05
C ALA A 262 -26.42 -17.66 6.15
N GLU A 263 -25.72 -18.52 5.40
CA GLU A 263 -25.89 -19.98 5.44
C GLU A 263 -25.63 -20.54 6.85
N ARG A 264 -24.60 -20.08 7.54
CA ARG A 264 -24.33 -20.49 8.94
C ARG A 264 -25.41 -20.02 9.92
N GLY A 265 -25.95 -18.82 9.72
CA GLY A 265 -27.06 -18.31 10.53
C GLY A 265 -28.35 -19.12 10.37
N ILE A 266 -28.66 -19.55 9.14
CA ILE A 266 -29.79 -20.41 8.85
C ILE A 266 -29.60 -21.78 9.51
N ASN A 267 -28.43 -22.41 9.34
CA ASN A 267 -28.13 -23.72 9.88
C ASN A 267 -28.02 -23.76 11.41
N ALA A 268 -27.68 -22.62 12.04
CA ALA A 268 -27.61 -22.52 13.51
C ALA A 268 -29.00 -22.60 14.19
N GLY A 269 -30.06 -22.37 13.42
CA GLY A 269 -31.48 -22.54 13.88
C GLY A 269 -32.09 -23.93 13.66
N LEU A 270 -31.35 -24.84 13.02
CA LEU A 270 -31.84 -26.19 12.73
C LEU A 270 -31.45 -27.18 13.81
N SER A 271 -32.34 -28.11 14.14
CA SER A 271 -32.01 -29.27 14.98
C SER A 271 -31.06 -30.23 14.20
N PRO A 272 -30.28 -31.10 14.90
CA PRO A 272 -29.37 -32.05 14.23
C PRO A 272 -30.04 -32.97 13.19
N ASP A 273 -31.34 -33.14 13.28
CA ASP A 273 -32.13 -34.03 12.41
C ASP A 273 -32.90 -33.29 11.30
N GLU A 274 -32.80 -31.95 11.22
CA GLU A 274 -33.46 -31.16 10.18
C GLU A 274 -32.55 -30.95 8.99
N ALA A 275 -33.06 -31.30 7.78
CA ALA A 275 -32.34 -31.05 6.55
C ALA A 275 -32.15 -29.51 6.32
N SER A 276 -30.95 -29.11 5.92
CA SER A 276 -30.66 -27.71 5.56
C SER A 276 -31.57 -27.29 4.39
N PRO A 277 -32.29 -26.15 4.53
CA PRO A 277 -33.03 -25.61 3.39
C PRO A 277 -32.01 -25.03 2.38
N LEU A 278 -31.71 -25.74 1.32
CA LEU A 278 -30.95 -25.31 0.16
C LEU A 278 -31.84 -24.54 -0.81
#